data_a180ab9342a39a3fb592d1adadfe60cc
#
_entry.id   a180ab9342a39a3fb592d1adadfe60cc
#
_cell.length_a   1.000
_cell.length_b   1.000
_cell.length_c   1.000
_cell.angle_alpha   90.00
_cell.angle_beta   90.00
_cell.angle_gamma   90.00
#
_symmetry.space_group_name_H-M   'P 1'
#
loop_
_entity.id
_entity.type
_entity.pdbx_description
1 polymer ?
#
loop_
_entity_poly.entity_id
_entity_poly.type
_entity_poly.pdbx_seq_one_letter_code
_entity_poly.pdbx_strand_id
1 'polypeptide(L)'
;MVLSALEYDDLTGLYIRQAFFHHAKTLMRFNTNQDFHVVVADIKNFKWINGTYGEKTGDQVLTYLGDTYRNQVRYGTVGRYGGDQFVAIIYGKKEIRMADMEKFIHRVESGAPIPNLVVNYGVYENVDKTLPFTLICDRAFLAMKSIRDDYEHQIAFYDDEMRQRHIRNGQMENAFVEAIRNEEFVVYLQPKYSVETEEIVGAEALVRWKRAEGTMVSPGEFIPLFEKDGLIVRLDEYVFRKVCSIQGERIRSGKKILPISVNLSRASIHYDNMICRYVKIVEENGIPFSSVPIELTETATLYNDRISKLIEKMVDAGFELHMDDFGSGYSSMTSLNQLPFDTLKLDKSLIDYIENFRGQQVIRHTISLAHSLGMKVLAEGVEKAKQVEILRSLSCDEIQGFYYARPLPWENFETKVIRAKEACKK
;
A
#
# COMPACT_ATOMS: atom_id res chain seq x y z
N MET A 1 -10.22 -51.44 -8.56
CA MET A 1 -10.34 -50.44 -9.63
C MET A 1 -11.17 -49.20 -9.28
N VAL A 2 -12.06 -49.22 -8.30
CA VAL A 2 -12.90 -48.06 -7.90
C VAL A 2 -12.17 -47.06 -6.96
N LEU A 3 -11.14 -47.48 -6.21
CA LEU A 3 -10.38 -46.62 -5.31
C LEU A 3 -9.39 -45.71 -6.04
N SER A 4 -8.90 -46.09 -7.25
CA SER A 4 -7.94 -45.29 -8.01
C SER A 4 -8.55 -44.03 -8.66
N ALA A 5 -9.85 -44.04 -8.96
CA ALA A 5 -10.54 -42.87 -9.54
C ALA A 5 -10.80 -41.74 -8.53
N LEU A 6 -10.62 -42.00 -7.24
CA LEU A 6 -10.80 -41.02 -6.15
C LEU A 6 -9.48 -40.33 -5.71
N GLU A 7 -8.33 -40.76 -6.24
CA GLU A 7 -7.02 -40.23 -5.81
C GLU A 7 -6.41 -39.22 -6.80
N TYR A 8 -6.82 -39.26 -8.05
CA TYR A 8 -6.24 -38.46 -9.13
C TYR A 8 -7.26 -37.46 -9.69
N ASP A 9 -6.76 -36.31 -10.08
CA ASP A 9 -7.51 -35.30 -10.81
C ASP A 9 -7.64 -35.72 -12.28
N ASP A 10 -8.87 -35.80 -12.77
CA ASP A 10 -9.19 -36.34 -14.10
C ASP A 10 -8.55 -35.52 -15.24
N LEU A 11 -8.34 -34.22 -15.05
CA LEU A 11 -7.77 -33.33 -16.06
C LEU A 11 -6.25 -33.43 -16.12
N THR A 12 -5.59 -33.35 -14.97
CA THR A 12 -4.12 -33.25 -14.90
C THR A 12 -3.45 -34.58 -14.59
N GLY A 13 -4.21 -35.57 -14.13
CA GLY A 13 -3.71 -36.87 -13.67
C GLY A 13 -2.76 -36.78 -12.45
N LEU A 14 -2.73 -35.67 -11.76
CA LEU A 14 -2.01 -35.49 -10.50
C LEU A 14 -2.87 -35.94 -9.33
N TYR A 15 -2.28 -36.13 -8.16
CA TYR A 15 -3.05 -36.38 -6.96
C TYR A 15 -4.01 -35.22 -6.67
N ILE A 16 -5.27 -35.52 -6.32
CA ILE A 16 -6.15 -34.55 -5.70
C ILE A 16 -5.62 -34.17 -4.30
N ARG A 17 -6.04 -33.04 -3.75
CA ARG A 17 -5.54 -32.48 -2.48
C ARG A 17 -5.52 -33.50 -1.34
N GLN A 18 -6.57 -34.30 -1.17
CA GLN A 18 -6.64 -35.28 -0.07
C GLN A 18 -5.65 -36.43 -0.25
N ALA A 19 -5.55 -36.98 -1.47
CA ALA A 19 -4.61 -38.01 -1.79
C ALA A 19 -3.16 -37.51 -1.69
N PHE A 20 -2.87 -36.32 -2.21
CA PHE A 20 -1.58 -35.67 -2.05
C PHE A 20 -1.15 -35.56 -0.58
N PHE A 21 -2.05 -35.11 0.30
CA PHE A 21 -1.77 -34.98 1.73
C PHE A 21 -1.44 -36.34 2.36
N HIS A 22 -2.17 -37.39 1.98
CA HIS A 22 -1.91 -38.75 2.46
C HIS A 22 -0.53 -39.24 2.01
N HIS A 23 -0.22 -39.10 0.73
CA HIS A 23 1.07 -39.52 0.17
C HIS A 23 2.22 -38.70 0.73
N ALA A 24 2.09 -37.39 0.86
CA ALA A 24 3.11 -36.52 1.45
C ALA A 24 3.45 -36.89 2.89
N LYS A 25 2.43 -37.12 3.73
CA LYS A 25 2.63 -37.59 5.12
C LYS A 25 3.34 -38.94 5.16
N THR A 26 2.99 -39.85 4.26
CA THR A 26 3.62 -41.16 4.13
C THR A 26 5.08 -41.02 3.74
N LEU A 27 5.40 -40.19 2.75
CA LEU A 27 6.78 -39.90 2.36
C LEU A 27 7.61 -39.33 3.53
N MET A 28 7.08 -38.35 4.26
CA MET A 28 7.76 -37.77 5.41
C MET A 28 8.01 -38.79 6.53
N ARG A 29 7.07 -39.72 6.76
CA ARG A 29 7.17 -40.75 7.77
C ARG A 29 8.24 -41.79 7.43
N PHE A 30 8.37 -42.18 6.15
CA PHE A 30 9.34 -43.19 5.72
C PHE A 30 10.76 -42.64 5.43
N ASN A 31 10.89 -41.30 5.27
CA ASN A 31 12.17 -40.66 4.97
C ASN A 31 12.54 -39.64 6.06
N THR A 32 12.56 -40.09 7.32
CA THR A 32 12.78 -39.19 8.48
C THR A 32 14.11 -38.45 8.47
N ASN A 33 15.15 -39.02 7.85
CA ASN A 33 16.51 -38.44 7.79
C ASN A 33 16.69 -37.47 6.61
N GLN A 34 15.66 -37.26 5.78
CA GLN A 34 15.73 -36.35 4.63
C GLN A 34 15.13 -34.97 4.97
N ASP A 35 15.71 -33.93 4.42
CA ASP A 35 15.08 -32.61 4.43
C ASP A 35 13.99 -32.57 3.37
N PHE A 36 12.85 -31.99 3.73
CA PHE A 36 11.70 -31.82 2.87
C PHE A 36 11.46 -30.36 2.55
N HIS A 37 11.02 -30.09 1.33
CA HIS A 37 10.64 -28.77 0.87
C HIS A 37 9.25 -28.88 0.25
N VAL A 38 8.40 -27.87 0.51
CA VAL A 38 7.10 -27.74 -0.15
C VAL A 38 7.13 -26.56 -1.09
N VAL A 39 6.72 -26.80 -2.32
CA VAL A 39 6.59 -25.79 -3.36
C VAL A 39 5.12 -25.73 -3.77
N VAL A 40 4.54 -24.55 -3.75
CA VAL A 40 3.20 -24.29 -4.29
C VAL A 40 3.29 -23.41 -5.51
N ALA A 41 2.34 -23.56 -6.41
CA ALA A 41 2.26 -22.77 -7.63
C ALA A 41 0.83 -22.31 -7.89
N ASP A 42 0.66 -21.10 -8.45
CA ASP A 42 -0.62 -20.49 -8.77
C ASP A 42 -0.50 -19.75 -10.11
N ILE A 43 -1.46 -19.96 -11.00
CA ILE A 43 -1.44 -19.32 -12.33
C ILE A 43 -1.97 -17.89 -12.19
N LYS A 44 -1.13 -16.89 -12.51
CA LYS A 44 -1.53 -15.50 -12.44
C LYS A 44 -2.65 -15.21 -13.43
N ASN A 45 -3.75 -14.63 -12.94
CA ASN A 45 -4.90 -14.24 -13.76
C ASN A 45 -5.57 -15.38 -14.55
N PHE A 46 -5.65 -16.60 -14.02
CA PHE A 46 -6.22 -17.76 -14.72
C PHE A 46 -7.66 -17.53 -15.23
N LYS A 47 -8.48 -16.78 -14.50
CA LYS A 47 -9.83 -16.39 -14.96
C LYS A 47 -9.79 -15.55 -16.24
N TRP A 48 -8.80 -14.68 -16.37
CA TRP A 48 -8.60 -13.88 -17.59
C TRP A 48 -8.16 -14.78 -18.76
N ILE A 49 -7.31 -15.78 -18.51
CA ILE A 49 -6.92 -16.78 -19.52
C ILE A 49 -8.16 -17.49 -20.07
N ASN A 50 -9.02 -17.99 -19.18
CA ASN A 50 -10.27 -18.63 -19.58
C ASN A 50 -11.21 -17.67 -20.33
N GLY A 51 -11.31 -16.42 -19.92
CA GLY A 51 -12.15 -15.42 -20.57
C GLY A 51 -11.64 -15.02 -21.97
N THR A 52 -10.32 -15.01 -22.16
CA THR A 52 -9.69 -14.55 -23.40
C THR A 52 -9.48 -15.68 -24.41
N TYR A 53 -9.00 -16.84 -23.96
CA TYR A 53 -8.63 -17.96 -24.82
C TYR A 53 -9.63 -19.12 -24.77
N GLY A 54 -10.64 -19.05 -23.91
CA GLY A 54 -11.66 -20.09 -23.69
C GLY A 54 -11.23 -21.17 -22.69
N GLU A 55 -12.22 -21.80 -22.03
CA GLU A 55 -12.00 -22.83 -20.98
C GLU A 55 -11.15 -24.01 -21.49
N LYS A 56 -11.35 -24.43 -22.74
CA LYS A 56 -10.57 -25.52 -23.35
C LYS A 56 -9.07 -25.22 -23.38
N THR A 57 -8.69 -23.98 -23.60
CA THR A 57 -7.28 -23.54 -23.59
C THR A 57 -6.78 -23.48 -22.14
N GLY A 58 -7.61 -23.05 -21.18
CA GLY A 58 -7.28 -23.13 -19.76
C GLY A 58 -7.00 -24.56 -19.29
N ASP A 59 -7.82 -25.51 -19.74
CA ASP A 59 -7.61 -26.95 -19.47
C ASP A 59 -6.29 -27.46 -20.06
N GLN A 60 -5.92 -27.02 -21.27
CA GLN A 60 -4.62 -27.32 -21.86
C GLN A 60 -3.45 -26.78 -21.02
N VAL A 61 -3.57 -25.56 -20.50
CA VAL A 61 -2.58 -24.97 -19.59
C VAL A 61 -2.43 -25.81 -18.30
N LEU A 62 -3.56 -26.19 -17.70
CA LEU A 62 -3.55 -27.01 -16.48
C LEU A 62 -2.92 -28.39 -16.72
N THR A 63 -3.25 -29.05 -17.83
CA THR A 63 -2.68 -30.35 -18.22
C THR A 63 -1.17 -30.22 -18.47
N TYR A 64 -0.77 -29.21 -19.22
CA TYR A 64 0.64 -28.92 -19.48
C TYR A 64 1.47 -28.73 -18.19
N LEU A 65 0.95 -27.94 -17.24
CA LEU A 65 1.61 -27.74 -15.95
C LEU A 65 1.64 -29.02 -15.13
N GLY A 66 0.56 -29.81 -15.14
CA GLY A 66 0.49 -31.10 -14.47
C GLY A 66 1.57 -32.06 -14.95
N ASP A 67 1.73 -32.20 -16.27
CA ASP A 67 2.76 -33.05 -16.88
C ASP A 67 4.16 -32.52 -16.61
N THR A 68 4.36 -31.20 -16.71
CA THR A 68 5.64 -30.56 -16.42
C THR A 68 6.08 -30.81 -14.99
N TYR A 69 5.21 -30.62 -14.02
CA TYR A 69 5.50 -30.82 -12.60
C TYR A 69 5.75 -32.31 -12.27
N ARG A 70 4.96 -33.21 -12.82
CA ARG A 70 5.17 -34.66 -12.66
C ARG A 70 6.54 -35.09 -13.15
N ASN A 71 6.96 -34.59 -14.30
CA ASN A 71 8.24 -34.94 -14.88
C ASN A 71 9.44 -34.31 -14.14
N GLN A 72 9.23 -33.16 -13.50
CA GLN A 72 10.30 -32.46 -12.77
C GLN A 72 10.57 -33.05 -11.39
N VAL A 73 9.53 -33.50 -10.69
CA VAL A 73 9.66 -34.02 -9.32
C VAL A 73 10.06 -35.47 -9.33
N ARG A 74 11.37 -35.71 -9.23
CA ARG A 74 11.96 -37.08 -9.21
C ARG A 74 11.88 -37.72 -7.82
N TYR A 75 12.07 -36.92 -6.76
CA TYR A 75 12.05 -37.36 -5.38
C TYR A 75 10.97 -36.57 -4.64
N GLY A 76 9.78 -37.15 -4.53
CA GLY A 76 8.65 -36.47 -3.95
C GLY A 76 7.34 -36.85 -4.56
N THR A 77 6.36 -35.98 -4.44
CA THR A 77 5.06 -36.13 -5.08
C THR A 77 4.46 -34.77 -5.41
N VAL A 78 3.52 -34.75 -6.35
CA VAL A 78 2.83 -33.55 -6.84
C VAL A 78 1.33 -33.77 -6.80
N GLY A 79 0.58 -32.71 -6.45
CA GLY A 79 -0.87 -32.73 -6.46
C GLY A 79 -1.47 -31.45 -7.03
N ARG A 80 -2.66 -31.52 -7.53
CA ARG A 80 -3.51 -30.37 -7.81
C ARG A 80 -4.22 -29.98 -6.52
N TYR A 81 -3.91 -28.78 -6.01
CA TYR A 81 -4.46 -28.33 -4.72
C TYR A 81 -5.93 -27.90 -4.83
N GLY A 82 -6.29 -27.34 -5.97
CA GLY A 82 -7.64 -26.92 -6.35
C GLY A 82 -7.60 -25.79 -7.36
N GLY A 83 -8.54 -25.73 -8.29
CA GLY A 83 -8.60 -24.70 -9.33
C GLY A 83 -7.32 -24.69 -10.19
N ASP A 84 -6.59 -23.58 -10.12
CA ASP A 84 -5.34 -23.29 -10.83
C ASP A 84 -4.09 -23.44 -9.94
N GLN A 85 -4.25 -24.06 -8.76
CA GLN A 85 -3.17 -24.21 -7.77
C GLN A 85 -2.63 -25.63 -7.74
N PHE A 86 -1.30 -25.71 -7.67
CA PHE A 86 -0.54 -26.95 -7.58
C PHE A 86 0.32 -26.95 -6.32
N VAL A 87 0.68 -28.15 -5.86
CA VAL A 87 1.55 -28.34 -4.72
C VAL A 87 2.47 -29.53 -4.94
N ALA A 88 3.74 -29.37 -4.57
CA ALA A 88 4.73 -30.42 -4.59
C ALA A 88 5.43 -30.52 -3.23
N ILE A 89 5.73 -31.75 -2.80
CA ILE A 89 6.67 -32.02 -1.73
C ILE A 89 7.90 -32.71 -2.34
N ILE A 90 9.09 -32.20 -2.03
CA ILE A 90 10.36 -32.65 -2.59
C ILE A 90 11.32 -32.99 -1.45
N TYR A 91 12.13 -34.02 -1.61
CA TYR A 91 13.18 -34.39 -0.67
C TYR A 91 14.49 -34.76 -1.38
N GLY A 92 15.57 -34.96 -0.61
CA GLY A 92 16.87 -35.35 -1.16
C GLY A 92 17.73 -34.20 -1.69
N LYS A 93 17.27 -32.95 -1.54
CA LYS A 93 18.06 -31.73 -1.75
C LYS A 93 18.31 -31.06 -0.41
N LYS A 94 19.45 -30.39 -0.24
CA LYS A 94 19.77 -29.59 0.94
C LYS A 94 19.00 -28.25 0.96
N GLU A 95 18.83 -27.68 -0.24
CA GLU A 95 18.20 -26.36 -0.44
C GLU A 95 17.59 -26.29 -1.84
N ILE A 96 16.62 -25.41 -2.03
CA ILE A 96 16.08 -25.02 -3.33
C ILE A 96 16.74 -23.69 -3.73
N ARG A 97 17.70 -23.74 -4.65
CA ARG A 97 18.39 -22.52 -5.07
C ARG A 97 17.54 -21.70 -6.03
N MET A 98 17.54 -20.38 -5.83
CA MET A 98 16.85 -19.41 -6.69
C MET A 98 17.16 -19.64 -8.18
N ALA A 99 18.45 -19.78 -8.53
CA ALA A 99 18.87 -20.00 -9.91
C ALA A 99 18.32 -21.30 -10.54
N ASP A 100 18.05 -22.35 -9.76
CA ASP A 100 17.44 -23.58 -10.27
C ASP A 100 15.93 -23.36 -10.51
N MET A 101 15.27 -22.58 -9.66
CA MET A 101 13.87 -22.20 -9.81
C MET A 101 13.67 -21.27 -11.01
N GLU A 102 14.52 -20.27 -11.21
CA GLU A 102 14.46 -19.37 -12.38
C GLU A 102 14.59 -20.14 -13.70
N LYS A 103 15.54 -21.08 -13.78
CA LYS A 103 15.68 -21.98 -14.94
C LYS A 103 14.44 -22.85 -15.16
N PHE A 104 13.83 -23.29 -14.07
CA PHE A 104 12.61 -24.09 -14.13
C PHE A 104 11.43 -23.24 -14.65
N ILE A 105 11.24 -22.02 -14.12
CA ILE A 105 10.22 -21.09 -14.55
C ILE A 105 10.37 -20.76 -16.04
N HIS A 106 11.56 -20.40 -16.46
CA HIS A 106 11.83 -20.13 -17.89
C HIS A 106 11.45 -21.31 -18.79
N ARG A 107 11.69 -22.54 -18.35
CA ARG A 107 11.26 -23.74 -19.07
C ARG A 107 9.74 -23.88 -19.10
N VAL A 108 9.06 -23.61 -18.00
CA VAL A 108 7.59 -23.63 -17.91
C VAL A 108 6.99 -22.60 -18.87
N GLU A 109 7.51 -21.40 -18.88
CA GLU A 109 7.04 -20.33 -19.74
C GLU A 109 7.29 -20.60 -21.24
N SER A 110 8.51 -21.07 -21.56
CA SER A 110 8.90 -21.32 -22.95
C SER A 110 8.14 -22.47 -23.61
N GLY A 111 7.67 -23.45 -22.82
CA GLY A 111 6.90 -24.60 -23.31
C GLY A 111 5.37 -24.42 -23.18
N ALA A 112 4.92 -23.29 -22.70
CA ALA A 112 3.50 -23.07 -22.42
C ALA A 112 2.64 -23.06 -23.71
N PRO A 113 1.38 -23.56 -23.62
CA PRO A 113 0.48 -23.57 -24.79
C PRO A 113 -0.09 -22.18 -25.13
N ILE A 114 0.16 -21.18 -24.29
CA ILE A 114 -0.20 -19.78 -24.52
C ILE A 114 1.00 -18.87 -24.31
N PRO A 115 1.08 -17.73 -25.00
CA PRO A 115 2.13 -16.74 -24.76
C PRO A 115 1.94 -16.07 -23.39
N ASN A 116 3.07 -15.67 -22.78
CA ASN A 116 3.10 -14.90 -21.53
C ASN A 116 2.36 -15.57 -20.37
N LEU A 117 2.44 -16.91 -20.27
CA LEU A 117 1.97 -17.61 -19.08
C LEU A 117 2.85 -17.23 -17.88
N VAL A 118 2.26 -16.70 -16.84
CA VAL A 118 2.94 -16.35 -15.60
C VAL A 118 2.42 -17.24 -14.47
N VAL A 119 3.35 -17.87 -13.75
CA VAL A 119 3.04 -18.72 -12.60
C VAL A 119 3.84 -18.23 -11.41
N ASN A 120 3.18 -17.97 -10.29
CA ASN A 120 3.81 -17.58 -9.03
C ASN A 120 4.10 -18.83 -8.19
N TYR A 121 5.26 -18.84 -7.54
CA TYR A 121 5.72 -19.94 -6.72
C TYR A 121 5.99 -19.50 -5.29
N GLY A 122 5.54 -20.32 -4.33
CA GLY A 122 5.88 -20.16 -2.91
C GLY A 122 6.64 -21.39 -2.44
N VAL A 123 7.72 -21.18 -1.74
CA VAL A 123 8.63 -22.25 -1.28
C VAL A 123 8.73 -22.21 0.24
N TYR A 124 8.46 -23.34 0.89
CA TYR A 124 8.82 -23.56 2.29
C TYR A 124 9.90 -24.61 2.34
N GLU A 125 11.14 -24.15 2.60
CA GLU A 125 12.31 -25.02 2.70
C GLU A 125 12.45 -25.63 4.09
N ASN A 126 13.09 -26.80 4.15
CA ASN A 126 13.43 -27.48 5.39
C ASN A 126 12.26 -27.53 6.36
N VAL A 127 11.12 -28.06 5.86
CA VAL A 127 9.86 -28.01 6.57
C VAL A 127 9.95 -28.60 7.98
N ASP A 128 9.36 -27.94 8.94
CA ASP A 128 9.21 -28.47 10.29
C ASP A 128 8.23 -29.65 10.27
N LYS A 129 8.78 -30.87 10.39
CA LYS A 129 8.00 -32.12 10.33
C LYS A 129 7.09 -32.35 11.53
N THR A 130 7.23 -31.56 12.58
CA THR A 130 6.35 -31.61 13.77
C THR A 130 5.01 -30.95 13.51
N LEU A 131 4.92 -30.12 12.48
CA LEU A 131 3.71 -29.39 12.12
C LEU A 131 2.69 -30.27 11.37
N PRO A 132 1.40 -30.00 11.52
CA PRO A 132 0.38 -30.54 10.63
C PRO A 132 0.71 -30.20 9.17
N PHE A 133 0.56 -31.18 8.26
CA PHE A 133 0.92 -30.99 6.85
C PHE A 133 0.14 -29.85 6.16
N THR A 134 -1.09 -29.59 6.60
CA THR A 134 -1.88 -28.42 6.17
C THR A 134 -1.15 -27.12 6.45
N LEU A 135 -0.59 -26.98 7.66
CA LEU A 135 0.13 -25.76 8.06
C LEU A 135 1.47 -25.63 7.29
N ILE A 136 2.11 -26.75 6.94
CA ILE A 136 3.29 -26.74 6.09
C ILE A 136 2.96 -26.16 4.70
N CYS A 137 1.84 -26.60 4.10
CA CYS A 137 1.37 -26.05 2.82
C CYS A 137 0.96 -24.58 2.98
N ASP A 138 0.25 -24.21 4.05
CA ASP A 138 -0.19 -22.84 4.29
C ASP A 138 1.00 -21.86 4.37
N ARG A 139 2.14 -22.29 4.92
CA ARG A 139 3.38 -21.50 4.93
C ARG A 139 3.90 -21.24 3.51
N ALA A 140 3.94 -22.26 2.66
CA ALA A 140 4.35 -22.09 1.26
C ALA A 140 3.36 -21.19 0.50
N PHE A 141 2.05 -21.34 0.73
CA PHE A 141 1.04 -20.44 0.16
C PHE A 141 1.16 -19.00 0.67
N LEU A 142 1.55 -18.80 1.92
CA LEU A 142 1.79 -17.46 2.47
C LEU A 142 2.94 -16.76 1.73
N ALA A 143 4.04 -17.48 1.49
CA ALA A 143 5.15 -16.95 0.69
C ALA A 143 4.68 -16.58 -0.73
N MET A 144 3.95 -17.47 -1.40
CA MET A 144 3.42 -17.20 -2.75
C MET A 144 2.50 -15.96 -2.78
N LYS A 145 1.63 -15.84 -1.77
CA LYS A 145 0.72 -14.68 -1.67
C LYS A 145 1.42 -13.35 -1.48
N SER A 146 2.62 -13.34 -0.88
CA SER A 146 3.40 -12.12 -0.66
C SER A 146 3.85 -11.44 -1.95
N ILE A 147 3.92 -12.21 -3.05
CA ILE A 147 4.35 -11.73 -4.38
C ILE A 147 3.21 -11.69 -5.40
N ARG A 148 1.94 -11.85 -4.96
CA ARG A 148 0.80 -11.93 -5.89
C ARG A 148 0.66 -10.70 -6.79
N ASP A 149 0.93 -9.53 -6.22
CA ASP A 149 0.81 -8.24 -6.89
C ASP A 149 2.17 -7.70 -7.38
N ASP A 150 3.24 -8.50 -7.19
CA ASP A 150 4.57 -8.21 -7.68
C ASP A 150 4.68 -8.65 -9.16
N TYR A 151 5.26 -7.79 -9.99
CA TYR A 151 5.50 -8.06 -11.41
C TYR A 151 6.95 -8.42 -11.72
N GLU A 152 7.84 -8.20 -10.75
CA GLU A 152 9.28 -8.47 -10.91
C GLU A 152 9.66 -9.84 -10.39
N HIS A 153 8.93 -10.36 -9.40
CA HIS A 153 9.24 -11.61 -8.73
C HIS A 153 8.13 -12.64 -8.90
N GLN A 154 8.50 -13.84 -9.30
CA GLN A 154 7.61 -14.99 -9.43
C GLN A 154 7.85 -16.06 -8.36
N ILE A 155 8.84 -15.86 -7.49
CA ILE A 155 9.20 -16.83 -6.44
C ILE A 155 9.33 -16.09 -5.11
N ALA A 156 8.75 -16.66 -4.07
CA ALA A 156 9.00 -16.24 -2.70
C ALA A 156 9.31 -17.47 -1.82
N PHE A 157 10.28 -17.30 -0.94
CA PHE A 157 10.61 -18.27 0.08
C PHE A 157 9.96 -17.86 1.39
N TYR A 158 9.33 -18.83 2.06
CA TYR A 158 8.72 -18.60 3.36
C TYR A 158 9.80 -18.32 4.41
N ASP A 159 9.55 -17.30 5.22
CA ASP A 159 10.23 -17.04 6.48
C ASP A 159 9.22 -16.83 7.62
N ASP A 160 9.68 -16.97 8.86
CA ASP A 160 8.79 -16.79 10.01
C ASP A 160 8.34 -15.34 10.22
N GLU A 161 9.04 -14.35 9.65
CA GLU A 161 8.62 -12.93 9.69
C GLU A 161 7.37 -12.72 8.85
N MET A 162 7.25 -13.38 7.70
CA MET A 162 6.02 -13.35 6.87
C MET A 162 4.80 -13.81 7.67
N ARG A 163 4.95 -14.90 8.45
CA ARG A 163 3.88 -15.39 9.32
C ARG A 163 3.53 -14.40 10.41
N GLN A 164 4.53 -13.84 11.08
CA GLN A 164 4.31 -12.83 12.13
C GLN A 164 3.62 -11.59 11.57
N ARG A 165 4.04 -11.14 10.38
CA ARG A 165 3.40 -10.02 9.67
C ARG A 165 1.94 -10.35 9.32
N HIS A 166 1.68 -11.52 8.81
CA HIS A 166 0.30 -11.96 8.48
C HIS A 166 -0.61 -12.00 9.72
N ILE A 167 -0.10 -12.53 10.84
CA ILE A 167 -0.84 -12.55 12.12
C ILE A 167 -1.11 -11.11 12.61
N ARG A 168 -0.09 -10.23 12.60
CA ARG A 168 -0.25 -8.83 13.00
C ARG A 168 -1.27 -8.10 12.12
N ASN A 169 -1.22 -8.32 10.81
CA ASN A 169 -2.18 -7.72 9.87
C ASN A 169 -3.62 -8.14 10.21
N GLY A 170 -3.86 -9.43 10.38
CA GLY A 170 -5.19 -9.93 10.76
C GLY A 170 -5.66 -9.38 12.12
N GLN A 171 -4.76 -9.21 13.08
CA GLN A 171 -5.07 -8.56 14.36
C GLN A 171 -5.45 -7.08 14.19
N MET A 172 -4.76 -6.36 13.31
CA MET A 172 -5.06 -4.95 13.01
C MET A 172 -6.42 -4.80 12.31
N GLU A 173 -6.70 -5.64 11.31
CA GLU A 173 -7.99 -5.65 10.60
C GLU A 173 -9.15 -5.91 11.57
N ASN A 174 -9.04 -6.94 12.41
CA ASN A 174 -10.06 -7.29 13.38
C ASN A 174 -10.28 -6.20 14.45
N ALA A 175 -9.22 -5.50 14.83
CA ALA A 175 -9.30 -4.45 15.84
C ALA A 175 -9.86 -3.12 15.31
N PHE A 176 -9.89 -2.91 13.98
CA PHE A 176 -10.22 -1.62 13.36
C PHE A 176 -11.53 -1.00 13.84
N VAL A 177 -12.60 -1.79 13.89
CA VAL A 177 -13.94 -1.28 14.26
C VAL A 177 -13.97 -0.78 15.70
N GLU A 178 -13.37 -1.53 16.61
CA GLU A 178 -13.25 -1.15 18.01
C GLU A 178 -12.31 0.04 18.19
N ALA A 179 -11.21 0.09 17.44
CA ALA A 179 -10.25 1.19 17.46
C ALA A 179 -10.89 2.52 17.04
N ILE A 180 -11.75 2.52 16.01
CA ILE A 180 -12.55 3.70 15.64
C ILE A 180 -13.49 4.11 16.78
N ARG A 181 -14.21 3.14 17.39
CA ARG A 181 -15.17 3.39 18.46
C ARG A 181 -14.51 3.94 19.73
N ASN A 182 -13.35 3.39 20.07
CA ASN A 182 -12.57 3.76 21.25
C ASN A 182 -11.67 4.98 21.03
N GLU A 183 -11.74 5.63 19.86
CA GLU A 183 -10.94 6.80 19.49
C GLU A 183 -9.42 6.55 19.57
N GLU A 184 -8.97 5.32 19.28
CA GLU A 184 -7.55 4.95 19.26
C GLU A 184 -6.78 5.61 18.11
N PHE A 185 -7.48 6.01 17.03
CA PHE A 185 -6.88 6.80 15.97
C PHE A 185 -6.86 8.27 16.36
N VAL A 186 -5.66 8.77 16.63
CA VAL A 186 -5.43 10.15 17.06
C VAL A 186 -4.81 10.97 15.92
N VAL A 187 -5.19 12.24 15.84
CA VAL A 187 -4.68 13.16 14.82
C VAL A 187 -3.49 13.92 15.39
N TYR A 188 -2.36 13.78 14.75
CA TYR A 188 -1.17 14.61 14.95
C TYR A 188 -1.13 15.69 13.88
N LEU A 189 -0.63 16.85 14.22
CA LEU A 189 -0.50 17.96 13.28
C LEU A 189 0.97 18.29 13.06
N GLN A 190 1.36 18.35 11.80
CA GLN A 190 2.67 18.86 11.42
C GLN A 190 2.52 20.25 10.83
N PRO A 191 3.16 21.29 11.43
CA PRO A 191 3.00 22.66 10.98
C PRO A 191 3.67 22.90 9.63
N LYS A 192 3.01 23.71 8.80
CA LYS A 192 3.50 24.27 7.56
C LYS A 192 3.93 25.73 7.81
N TYR A 193 5.11 26.10 7.34
CA TYR A 193 5.68 27.42 7.55
C TYR A 193 5.87 28.14 6.20
N SER A 194 5.58 29.44 6.18
CA SER A 194 5.96 30.30 5.08
C SER A 194 7.49 30.41 5.01
N VAL A 195 8.07 30.25 3.82
CA VAL A 195 9.52 30.39 3.61
C VAL A 195 9.97 31.82 3.81
N GLU A 196 9.12 32.80 3.45
CA GLU A 196 9.43 34.22 3.51
C GLU A 196 9.38 34.75 4.95
N THR A 197 8.24 34.48 5.64
CA THR A 197 7.99 35.08 6.97
C THR A 197 8.37 34.16 8.12
N GLU A 198 8.67 32.91 7.87
CA GLU A 198 8.87 31.82 8.87
C GLU A 198 7.69 31.68 9.83
N GLU A 199 6.54 32.17 9.43
CA GLU A 199 5.31 32.04 10.20
C GLU A 199 4.55 30.78 9.81
N ILE A 200 3.79 30.20 10.78
CA ILE A 200 2.89 29.08 10.51
C ILE A 200 1.72 29.56 9.67
N VAL A 201 1.55 28.91 8.53
CA VAL A 201 0.47 29.18 7.57
C VAL A 201 -0.59 28.10 7.56
N GLY A 202 -0.30 26.91 8.07
CA GLY A 202 -1.21 25.79 8.12
C GLY A 202 -0.61 24.59 8.87
N ALA A 203 -1.26 23.45 8.73
CA ALA A 203 -0.75 22.17 9.22
C ALA A 203 -1.24 21.02 8.33
N GLU A 204 -0.58 19.89 8.42
CA GLU A 204 -1.05 18.61 7.87
C GLU A 204 -1.51 17.69 9.00
N ALA A 205 -2.67 17.05 8.79
CA ALA A 205 -3.24 16.07 9.70
C ALA A 205 -2.68 14.68 9.39
N LEU A 206 -1.94 14.14 10.33
CA LEU A 206 -1.29 12.85 10.24
C LEU A 206 -1.90 11.88 11.27
N VAL A 207 -2.55 10.84 10.80
CA VAL A 207 -3.14 9.84 11.70
C VAL A 207 -2.06 9.02 12.40
N ARG A 208 -2.31 8.68 13.67
CA ARG A 208 -1.51 7.77 14.49
C ARG A 208 -2.46 6.80 15.18
N TRP A 209 -2.09 5.55 15.25
CA TRP A 209 -2.89 4.56 15.97
C TRP A 209 -2.28 4.30 17.34
N LYS A 210 -2.91 4.85 18.37
CA LYS A 210 -2.53 4.66 19.76
C LYS A 210 -3.41 3.60 20.40
N ARG A 211 -2.87 2.41 20.61
CA ARG A 211 -3.59 1.30 21.25
C ARG A 211 -3.94 1.64 22.70
N ALA A 212 -4.96 0.96 23.24
CA ALA A 212 -5.41 1.14 24.62
C ALA A 212 -4.30 0.91 25.64
N GLU A 213 -3.38 -0.02 25.38
CA GLU A 213 -2.19 -0.28 26.20
C GLU A 213 -1.08 0.78 26.06
N GLY A 214 -1.30 1.80 25.21
CA GLY A 214 -0.34 2.89 25.02
C GLY A 214 0.67 2.69 23.88
N THR A 215 0.70 1.51 23.25
CA THR A 215 1.57 1.22 22.09
C THR A 215 1.15 2.07 20.88
N MET A 216 2.12 2.64 20.17
CA MET A 216 1.89 3.38 18.94
C MET A 216 2.19 2.50 17.74
N VAL A 217 1.18 2.23 16.90
CA VAL A 217 1.34 1.52 15.63
C VAL A 217 1.74 2.51 14.54
N SER A 218 2.75 2.15 13.74
CA SER A 218 3.25 3.01 12.66
C SER A 218 2.22 3.13 11.52
N PRO A 219 2.00 4.33 10.95
CA PRO A 219 1.19 4.50 9.74
C PRO A 219 1.63 3.60 8.58
N GLY A 220 2.93 3.40 8.40
CA GLY A 220 3.48 2.50 7.39
C GLY A 220 3.09 1.01 7.56
N GLU A 221 2.60 0.60 8.74
CA GLU A 221 2.11 -0.75 8.98
C GLU A 221 0.61 -0.89 8.66
N PHE A 222 -0.23 0.08 9.07
CA PHE A 222 -1.68 -0.08 8.95
C PHE A 222 -2.29 0.60 7.72
N ILE A 223 -1.72 1.70 7.21
CA ILE A 223 -2.28 2.39 6.03
C ILE A 223 -2.30 1.49 4.80
N PRO A 224 -1.16 0.86 4.38
CA PRO A 224 -1.17 -0.02 3.21
C PRO A 224 -2.10 -1.24 3.39
N LEU A 225 -2.23 -1.74 4.62
CA LEU A 225 -3.15 -2.82 4.94
C LEU A 225 -4.60 -2.39 4.75
N PHE A 226 -4.97 -1.23 5.30
CA PHE A 226 -6.34 -0.73 5.22
C PHE A 226 -6.73 -0.25 3.81
N GLU A 227 -5.76 0.20 3.00
CA GLU A 227 -5.97 0.47 1.58
C GLU A 227 -6.33 -0.80 0.81
N LYS A 228 -5.58 -1.88 1.05
CA LYS A 228 -5.80 -3.18 0.40
C LYS A 228 -7.19 -3.75 0.71
N ASP A 229 -7.67 -3.59 1.94
CA ASP A 229 -8.94 -4.17 2.40
C ASP A 229 -10.11 -3.17 2.35
N GLY A 230 -9.88 -1.94 1.87
CA GLY A 230 -10.88 -0.88 1.77
C GLY A 230 -11.31 -0.27 3.11
N LEU A 231 -10.68 -0.63 4.23
CA LEU A 231 -10.92 -0.04 5.55
C LEU A 231 -10.48 1.42 5.61
N ILE A 232 -9.54 1.80 4.75
CA ILE A 232 -9.01 3.16 4.65
C ILE A 232 -10.10 4.21 4.43
N VAL A 233 -11.15 3.89 3.66
CA VAL A 233 -12.29 4.80 3.41
C VAL A 233 -12.95 5.26 4.71
N ARG A 234 -13.09 4.36 5.67
CA ARG A 234 -13.68 4.69 6.98
C ARG A 234 -12.70 5.46 7.86
N LEU A 235 -11.40 5.18 7.73
CA LEU A 235 -10.36 5.91 8.44
C LEU A 235 -10.24 7.35 7.94
N ASP A 236 -10.22 7.55 6.61
CA ASP A 236 -10.17 8.88 6.00
C ASP A 236 -11.36 9.75 6.47
N GLU A 237 -12.58 9.21 6.41
CA GLU A 237 -13.76 9.94 6.91
C GLU A 237 -13.66 10.24 8.41
N TYR A 238 -13.14 9.32 9.21
CA TYR A 238 -12.94 9.54 10.65
C TYR A 238 -11.94 10.67 10.90
N VAL A 239 -10.78 10.66 10.24
CA VAL A 239 -9.77 11.73 10.37
C VAL A 239 -10.34 13.07 9.92
N PHE A 240 -11.03 13.09 8.77
CA PHE A 240 -11.69 14.30 8.26
C PHE A 240 -12.68 14.88 9.25
N ARG A 241 -13.56 14.05 9.86
CA ARG A 241 -14.49 14.46 10.91
C ARG A 241 -13.78 15.05 12.13
N LYS A 242 -12.69 14.42 12.57
CA LYS A 242 -11.91 14.92 13.73
C LYS A 242 -11.30 16.29 13.44
N VAL A 243 -10.73 16.50 12.26
CA VAL A 243 -10.18 17.80 11.86
C VAL A 243 -11.27 18.87 11.78
N CYS A 244 -12.40 18.57 11.14
CA CYS A 244 -13.53 19.49 11.06
C CYS A 244 -14.09 19.85 12.45
N SER A 245 -14.19 18.87 13.36
CA SER A 245 -14.62 19.11 14.74
C SER A 245 -13.66 20.06 15.49
N ILE A 246 -12.35 19.83 15.37
CA ILE A 246 -11.32 20.70 15.96
C ILE A 246 -11.46 22.13 15.43
N GLN A 247 -11.60 22.30 14.11
CA GLN A 247 -11.77 23.62 13.50
C GLN A 247 -13.08 24.30 13.95
N GLY A 248 -14.19 23.55 14.00
CA GLY A 248 -15.49 24.07 14.47
C GLY A 248 -15.44 24.51 15.93
N GLU A 249 -14.78 23.77 16.81
CA GLU A 249 -14.58 24.15 18.21
C GLU A 249 -13.76 25.44 18.34
N ARG A 250 -12.74 25.61 17.51
CA ARG A 250 -11.92 26.83 17.48
C ARG A 250 -12.75 28.05 17.09
N ILE A 251 -13.57 27.94 16.03
CA ILE A 251 -14.45 29.02 15.60
C ILE A 251 -15.45 29.38 16.72
N ARG A 252 -16.12 28.39 17.31
CA ARG A 252 -17.06 28.61 18.43
C ARG A 252 -16.41 29.26 19.65
N SER A 253 -15.11 28.96 19.85
CA SER A 253 -14.31 29.57 20.93
C SER A 253 -13.72 30.94 20.58
N GLY A 254 -14.04 31.51 19.41
CA GLY A 254 -13.50 32.78 18.94
C GLY A 254 -11.99 32.76 18.62
N LYS A 255 -11.41 31.59 18.45
CA LYS A 255 -9.98 31.44 18.12
C LYS A 255 -9.76 31.47 16.61
N LYS A 256 -8.60 32.00 16.20
CA LYS A 256 -8.19 31.99 14.80
C LYS A 256 -7.98 30.55 14.33
N ILE A 257 -8.57 30.18 13.19
CA ILE A 257 -8.30 28.91 12.54
C ILE A 257 -7.09 29.01 11.59
N LEU A 258 -6.42 27.90 11.39
CA LEU A 258 -5.38 27.70 10.38
C LEU A 258 -5.85 26.56 9.47
N PRO A 259 -5.58 26.60 8.15
CA PRO A 259 -5.86 25.47 7.29
C PRO A 259 -5.18 24.21 7.80
N ILE A 260 -5.93 23.12 7.92
CA ILE A 260 -5.40 21.79 8.29
C ILE A 260 -5.74 20.83 7.16
N SER A 261 -4.76 20.49 6.35
CA SER A 261 -4.96 19.56 5.25
C SER A 261 -5.09 18.11 5.71
N VAL A 262 -5.85 17.33 4.95
CA VAL A 262 -6.17 15.94 5.25
C VAL A 262 -5.89 15.09 4.03
N ASN A 263 -5.15 14.01 4.21
CA ASN A 263 -4.89 13.01 3.18
C ASN A 263 -6.17 12.26 2.81
N LEU A 264 -6.37 12.03 1.52
CA LEU A 264 -7.48 11.26 0.97
C LEU A 264 -6.94 10.12 0.10
N SER A 265 -7.22 8.89 0.50
CA SER A 265 -6.75 7.70 -0.22
C SER A 265 -7.46 7.54 -1.58
N ARG A 266 -6.76 6.84 -2.51
CA ARG A 266 -7.35 6.48 -3.81
C ARG A 266 -8.67 5.70 -3.66
N ALA A 267 -8.77 4.83 -2.67
CA ALA A 267 -9.98 4.05 -2.40
C ALA A 267 -11.17 4.96 -2.05
N SER A 268 -10.93 6.01 -1.27
CA SER A 268 -11.95 6.98 -0.87
C SER A 268 -12.48 7.80 -2.05
N ILE A 269 -11.61 8.15 -3.01
CA ILE A 269 -12.01 8.85 -4.24
C ILE A 269 -13.02 8.02 -5.06
N HIS A 270 -12.88 6.71 -5.06
CA HIS A 270 -13.78 5.82 -5.80
C HIS A 270 -15.06 5.46 -5.05
N TYR A 271 -15.20 5.87 -3.79
CA TYR A 271 -16.35 5.54 -2.97
C TYR A 271 -17.56 6.44 -3.32
N ASP A 272 -18.71 5.81 -3.54
CA ASP A 272 -19.92 6.55 -3.93
C ASP A 272 -20.38 7.51 -2.81
N ASN A 273 -20.83 8.70 -3.22
CA ASN A 273 -21.31 9.76 -2.31
C ASN A 273 -20.27 10.34 -1.34
N MET A 274 -18.97 10.08 -1.52
CA MET A 274 -17.92 10.60 -0.63
C MET A 274 -18.00 12.12 -0.51
N ILE A 275 -18.10 12.87 -1.61
CA ILE A 275 -18.17 14.34 -1.61
C ILE A 275 -19.36 14.84 -0.80
N CYS A 276 -20.54 14.27 -1.04
CA CYS A 276 -21.75 14.68 -0.30
C CYS A 276 -21.57 14.50 1.22
N ARG A 277 -20.88 13.47 1.62
CA ARG A 277 -20.58 13.21 3.05
C ARG A 277 -19.59 14.24 3.59
N TYR A 278 -18.52 14.57 2.86
CA TYR A 278 -17.51 15.54 3.27
C TYR A 278 -18.09 16.96 3.33
N VAL A 279 -18.86 17.37 2.32
CA VAL A 279 -19.61 18.63 2.33
C VAL A 279 -20.48 18.74 3.58
N LYS A 280 -21.27 17.71 3.86
CA LYS A 280 -22.12 17.66 5.04
C LYS A 280 -21.34 17.79 6.35
N ILE A 281 -20.17 17.14 6.46
CA ILE A 281 -19.31 17.23 7.65
C ILE A 281 -18.81 18.66 7.85
N VAL A 282 -18.39 19.35 6.78
CA VAL A 282 -17.94 20.75 6.83
C VAL A 282 -19.09 21.67 7.27
N GLU A 283 -20.27 21.52 6.67
CA GLU A 283 -21.47 22.30 6.99
C GLU A 283 -21.93 22.08 8.45
N GLU A 284 -21.98 20.82 8.92
CA GLU A 284 -22.34 20.46 10.30
C GLU A 284 -21.42 21.12 11.34
N ASN A 285 -20.14 21.32 11.00
CA ASN A 285 -19.17 21.96 11.89
C ASN A 285 -19.13 23.50 11.73
N GLY A 286 -19.78 24.06 10.70
CA GLY A 286 -19.84 25.49 10.44
C GLY A 286 -18.47 26.09 10.12
N ILE A 287 -17.63 25.37 9.38
CA ILE A 287 -16.28 25.79 9.01
C ILE A 287 -16.21 26.18 7.53
N PRO A 288 -15.30 27.07 7.12
CA PRO A 288 -15.01 27.30 5.71
C PRO A 288 -14.36 26.05 5.06
N PHE A 289 -14.72 25.73 3.81
CA PHE A 289 -14.13 24.63 3.08
C PHE A 289 -12.59 24.77 2.93
N SER A 290 -12.10 25.99 2.71
CA SER A 290 -10.67 26.31 2.67
C SER A 290 -9.91 26.05 3.97
N SER A 291 -10.61 25.81 5.10
CA SER A 291 -9.97 25.49 6.37
C SER A 291 -9.57 24.01 6.48
N VAL A 292 -9.99 23.16 5.54
CA VAL A 292 -9.71 21.73 5.51
C VAL A 292 -9.34 21.30 4.09
N PRO A 293 -8.16 21.74 3.55
CA PRO A 293 -7.68 21.31 2.25
C PRO A 293 -7.55 19.80 2.16
N ILE A 294 -7.75 19.24 0.95
CA ILE A 294 -7.68 17.81 0.70
C ILE A 294 -6.39 17.51 -0.07
N GLU A 295 -5.59 16.58 0.44
CA GLU A 295 -4.36 16.12 -0.19
C GLU A 295 -4.61 14.83 -0.96
N LEU A 296 -4.18 14.80 -2.22
CA LEU A 296 -4.33 13.68 -3.14
C LEU A 296 -2.96 13.31 -3.68
N THR A 297 -2.55 12.05 -3.54
CA THR A 297 -1.29 11.60 -4.14
C THR A 297 -1.38 11.65 -5.66
N GLU A 298 -0.23 11.85 -6.31
CA GLU A 298 -0.14 11.87 -7.76
C GLU A 298 -0.75 10.61 -8.40
N THR A 299 -0.46 9.44 -7.83
CA THR A 299 -0.98 8.16 -8.33
C THR A 299 -2.50 8.02 -8.16
N ALA A 300 -3.10 8.66 -7.17
CA ALA A 300 -4.54 8.68 -6.98
C ALA A 300 -5.26 9.47 -8.07
N THR A 301 -4.55 10.42 -8.70
CA THR A 301 -5.06 11.31 -9.75
C THR A 301 -4.80 10.80 -11.17
N LEU A 302 -4.21 9.61 -11.33
CA LEU A 302 -3.95 9.04 -12.65
C LEU A 302 -5.24 9.03 -13.48
N TYR A 303 -5.12 9.60 -14.68
CA TYR A 303 -6.20 10.02 -15.57
C TYR A 303 -7.32 8.99 -15.74
N ASN A 304 -8.51 9.39 -15.28
CA ASN A 304 -9.78 8.72 -15.51
C ASN A 304 -10.86 9.81 -15.43
N ASP A 305 -11.71 9.91 -16.46
CA ASP A 305 -12.81 10.89 -16.54
C ASP A 305 -13.69 10.97 -15.28
N ARG A 306 -13.83 9.85 -14.58
CA ARG A 306 -14.58 9.82 -13.30
C ARG A 306 -13.87 10.58 -12.21
N ILE A 307 -12.55 10.48 -12.12
CA ILE A 307 -11.74 11.17 -11.10
C ILE A 307 -11.74 12.66 -11.38
N SER A 308 -11.54 13.07 -12.64
CA SER A 308 -11.57 14.49 -13.02
C SER A 308 -12.89 15.16 -12.64
N LYS A 309 -14.01 14.52 -12.96
CA LYS A 309 -15.35 15.03 -12.55
C LYS A 309 -15.56 15.10 -11.04
N LEU A 310 -14.90 14.22 -10.29
CA LEU A 310 -14.98 14.21 -8.85
C LEU A 310 -14.17 15.37 -8.26
N ILE A 311 -12.96 15.59 -8.79
CA ILE A 311 -12.10 16.71 -8.42
C ILE A 311 -12.79 18.04 -8.72
N GLU A 312 -13.40 18.20 -9.90
CA GLU A 312 -14.22 19.39 -10.26
C GLU A 312 -15.31 19.64 -9.22
N LYS A 313 -16.05 18.60 -8.80
CA LYS A 313 -17.08 18.73 -7.77
C LYS A 313 -16.54 19.13 -6.41
N MET A 314 -15.31 18.70 -6.04
CA MET A 314 -14.66 19.14 -4.80
C MET A 314 -14.33 20.63 -4.86
N VAL A 315 -13.79 21.10 -5.99
CA VAL A 315 -13.49 22.51 -6.22
C VAL A 315 -14.77 23.34 -6.25
N ASP A 316 -15.83 22.88 -6.93
CA ASP A 316 -17.14 23.54 -6.96
C ASP A 316 -17.76 23.66 -5.56
N ALA A 317 -17.50 22.70 -4.67
CA ALA A 317 -17.91 22.75 -3.27
C ALA A 317 -17.07 23.74 -2.44
N GLY A 318 -15.93 24.20 -2.96
CA GLY A 318 -15.04 25.18 -2.31
C GLY A 318 -13.86 24.59 -1.55
N PHE A 319 -13.55 23.29 -1.75
CA PHE A 319 -12.34 22.69 -1.19
C PHE A 319 -11.09 23.18 -1.92
N GLU A 320 -10.03 23.47 -1.18
CA GLU A 320 -8.67 23.59 -1.73
C GLU A 320 -8.07 22.20 -1.90
N LEU A 321 -7.37 21.98 -3.01
CA LEU A 321 -6.78 20.69 -3.35
C LEU A 321 -5.26 20.79 -3.42
N HIS A 322 -4.58 19.87 -2.75
CA HIS A 322 -3.13 19.76 -2.76
C HIS A 322 -2.71 18.48 -3.48
N MET A 323 -1.78 18.59 -4.43
CA MET A 323 -1.15 17.43 -5.05
C MET A 323 0.03 16.99 -4.19
N ASP A 324 -0.05 15.77 -3.67
CA ASP A 324 0.94 15.18 -2.77
C ASP A 324 1.93 14.26 -3.47
N ASP A 325 3.09 14.03 -2.82
CA ASP A 325 4.16 13.12 -3.25
C ASP A 325 4.75 13.43 -4.64
N PHE A 326 4.72 14.69 -5.10
CA PHE A 326 5.23 15.03 -6.42
C PHE A 326 6.74 14.77 -6.54
N GLY A 327 7.10 13.90 -7.50
CA GLY A 327 8.49 13.50 -7.77
C GLY A 327 8.92 12.21 -7.10
N SER A 328 8.04 11.54 -6.36
CA SER A 328 8.34 10.24 -5.74
C SER A 328 8.34 9.06 -6.74
N GLY A 329 7.77 9.23 -7.95
CA GLY A 329 7.61 8.15 -8.91
C GLY A 329 7.25 8.59 -10.32
N TYR A 330 6.08 8.21 -10.81
CA TYR A 330 5.60 8.46 -12.17
C TYR A 330 4.97 9.85 -12.29
N SER A 331 5.80 10.90 -12.16
CA SER A 331 5.29 12.29 -12.26
C SER A 331 4.65 12.57 -13.61
N SER A 332 3.32 12.71 -13.61
CA SER A 332 2.54 13.00 -14.80
C SER A 332 2.31 14.50 -14.96
N MET A 333 3.06 15.15 -15.85
CA MET A 333 2.77 16.51 -16.29
C MET A 333 1.33 16.68 -16.78
N THR A 334 0.68 15.57 -17.16
CA THR A 334 -0.71 15.54 -17.60
C THR A 334 -1.68 15.89 -16.46
N SER A 335 -1.45 15.36 -15.26
CA SER A 335 -2.29 15.65 -14.08
C SER A 335 -2.19 17.12 -13.67
N LEU A 336 -0.98 17.71 -13.70
CA LEU A 336 -0.79 19.14 -13.43
C LEU A 336 -1.50 20.05 -14.44
N ASN A 337 -1.56 19.63 -15.71
CA ASN A 337 -2.19 20.42 -16.77
C ASN A 337 -3.73 20.33 -16.75
N GLN A 338 -4.29 19.26 -16.24
CA GLN A 338 -5.71 18.96 -16.38
C GLN A 338 -6.53 19.17 -15.10
N LEU A 339 -5.88 19.12 -13.93
CA LEU A 339 -6.57 19.14 -12.65
C LEU A 339 -6.29 20.46 -11.90
N PRO A 340 -7.32 21.09 -11.31
CA PRO A 340 -7.22 22.38 -10.64
C PRO A 340 -6.70 22.23 -9.21
N PHE A 341 -5.41 22.04 -9.06
CA PHE A 341 -4.74 22.01 -7.74
C PHE A 341 -4.29 23.40 -7.31
N ASP A 342 -4.44 23.71 -6.02
CA ASP A 342 -4.03 24.96 -5.40
C ASP A 342 -2.59 24.92 -4.90
N THR A 343 -2.11 23.73 -4.49
CA THR A 343 -0.76 23.54 -3.93
C THR A 343 -0.11 22.28 -4.49
N LEU A 344 1.16 22.39 -4.85
CA LEU A 344 2.04 21.28 -5.23
C LEU A 344 3.00 20.99 -4.07
N LYS A 345 2.97 19.76 -3.52
CA LYS A 345 3.85 19.28 -2.46
C LYS A 345 5.02 18.54 -3.08
N LEU A 346 6.22 19.07 -2.90
CA LEU A 346 7.48 18.43 -3.36
C LEU A 346 7.90 17.38 -2.35
N ASP A 347 7.93 16.13 -2.78
CA ASP A 347 8.34 15.01 -1.94
C ASP A 347 9.76 15.14 -1.41
N LYS A 348 10.02 14.57 -0.23
CA LYS A 348 11.33 14.53 0.43
C LYS A 348 12.43 14.02 -0.50
N SER A 349 12.15 13.06 -1.39
CA SER A 349 13.13 12.50 -2.31
C SER A 349 13.74 13.55 -3.24
N LEU A 350 12.97 14.58 -3.65
CA LEU A 350 13.52 15.73 -4.40
C LEU A 350 14.36 16.64 -3.49
N ILE A 351 13.89 16.87 -2.26
CA ILE A 351 14.56 17.76 -1.30
C ILE A 351 15.90 17.18 -0.82
N ASP A 352 16.05 15.86 -0.77
CA ASP A 352 17.31 15.21 -0.40
C ASP A 352 18.45 15.52 -1.40
N TYR A 353 18.13 15.86 -2.65
CA TYR A 353 19.11 16.26 -3.68
C TYR A 353 19.27 17.78 -3.85
N ILE A 354 18.61 18.62 -3.04
CA ILE A 354 18.61 20.08 -3.22
C ILE A 354 20.00 20.72 -3.05
N GLU A 355 20.92 20.07 -2.35
CA GLU A 355 22.27 20.59 -2.13
C GLU A 355 23.18 20.48 -3.37
N ASN A 356 22.81 19.68 -4.37
CA ASN A 356 23.56 19.57 -5.63
C ASN A 356 22.95 20.44 -6.75
N PHE A 357 23.77 20.81 -7.71
CA PHE A 357 23.35 21.70 -8.79
C PHE A 357 22.19 21.17 -9.63
N ARG A 358 22.19 19.87 -9.96
CA ARG A 358 21.11 19.28 -10.76
C ARG A 358 19.79 19.25 -9.99
N GLY A 359 19.84 18.87 -8.71
CA GLY A 359 18.66 18.88 -7.85
C GLY A 359 18.06 20.28 -7.72
N GLN A 360 18.89 21.31 -7.55
CA GLN A 360 18.42 22.71 -7.53
C GLN A 360 17.76 23.13 -8.85
N GLN A 361 18.31 22.71 -10.01
CA GLN A 361 17.69 23.04 -11.31
C GLN A 361 16.33 22.35 -11.45
N VAL A 362 16.21 21.07 -11.08
CA VAL A 362 14.92 20.35 -11.10
C VAL A 362 13.90 21.10 -10.25
N ILE A 363 14.22 21.35 -8.97
CA ILE A 363 13.30 22.03 -8.05
C ILE A 363 12.96 23.44 -8.53
N ARG A 364 13.93 24.23 -9.00
CA ARG A 364 13.71 25.57 -9.56
C ARG A 364 12.67 25.56 -10.68
N HIS A 365 12.84 24.67 -11.64
CA HIS A 365 11.93 24.59 -12.79
C HIS A 365 10.56 24.04 -12.39
N THR A 366 10.49 23.13 -11.41
CA THR A 366 9.23 22.65 -10.86
C THR A 366 8.47 23.76 -10.15
N ILE A 367 9.13 24.55 -9.30
CA ILE A 367 8.52 25.73 -8.63
C ILE A 367 8.01 26.73 -9.67
N SER A 368 8.85 27.07 -10.67
CA SER A 368 8.45 27.99 -11.73
C SER A 368 7.25 27.48 -12.53
N LEU A 369 7.18 26.20 -12.82
CA LEU A 369 6.06 25.58 -13.49
C LEU A 369 4.78 25.68 -12.63
N ALA A 370 4.84 25.29 -11.36
CA ALA A 370 3.71 25.37 -10.45
C ALA A 370 3.16 26.80 -10.35
N HIS A 371 4.04 27.78 -10.16
CA HIS A 371 3.67 29.21 -10.13
C HIS A 371 3.03 29.69 -11.44
N SER A 372 3.52 29.21 -12.60
CA SER A 372 2.92 29.56 -13.90
C SER A 372 1.50 29.01 -14.08
N LEU A 373 1.17 27.94 -13.32
CA LEU A 373 -0.16 27.33 -13.27
C LEU A 373 -1.04 27.93 -12.13
N GLY A 374 -0.53 28.91 -11.38
CA GLY A 374 -1.24 29.55 -10.29
C GLY A 374 -1.23 28.76 -8.96
N MET A 375 -0.40 27.73 -8.86
CA MET A 375 -0.26 26.89 -7.69
C MET A 375 0.80 27.42 -6.74
N LYS A 376 0.60 27.24 -5.41
CA LYS A 376 1.65 27.34 -4.41
C LYS A 376 2.53 26.09 -4.41
N VAL A 377 3.73 26.21 -3.85
CA VAL A 377 4.66 25.09 -3.67
C VAL A 377 5.02 24.90 -2.21
N LEU A 378 4.77 23.70 -1.70
CA LEU A 378 5.18 23.25 -0.37
C LEU A 378 6.33 22.24 -0.49
N ALA A 379 7.48 22.50 0.14
CA ALA A 379 8.58 21.55 0.20
C ALA A 379 8.49 20.69 1.48
N GLU A 380 8.50 19.37 1.30
CA GLU A 380 8.40 18.41 2.39
C GLU A 380 9.74 17.84 2.84
N GLY A 381 9.77 17.28 4.06
CA GLY A 381 10.96 16.60 4.56
C GLY A 381 12.18 17.49 4.74
N VAL A 382 11.99 18.79 4.96
CA VAL A 382 13.08 19.73 5.18
C VAL A 382 13.65 19.54 6.59
N GLU A 383 14.93 19.18 6.68
CA GLU A 383 15.60 18.82 7.95
C GLU A 383 16.79 19.75 8.29
N LYS A 384 17.29 20.54 7.33
CA LYS A 384 18.50 21.34 7.50
C LYS A 384 18.29 22.82 7.16
N ALA A 385 18.96 23.72 7.91
CA ALA A 385 18.93 25.17 7.65
C ALA A 385 19.34 25.51 6.20
N LYS A 386 20.35 24.82 5.67
CA LYS A 386 20.84 25.02 4.31
C LYS A 386 19.77 24.72 3.24
N GLN A 387 18.91 23.70 3.48
CA GLN A 387 17.79 23.41 2.59
C GLN A 387 16.80 24.59 2.59
N VAL A 388 16.50 25.18 3.75
CA VAL A 388 15.63 26.36 3.88
C VAL A 388 16.17 27.54 3.10
N GLU A 389 17.48 27.85 3.24
CA GLU A 389 18.14 28.96 2.50
C GLU A 389 18.03 28.76 0.99
N ILE A 390 18.27 27.54 0.52
CA ILE A 390 18.16 27.23 -0.91
C ILE A 390 16.71 27.37 -1.37
N LEU A 391 15.74 26.79 -0.67
CA LEU A 391 14.31 26.89 -1.00
C LEU A 391 13.84 28.34 -1.05
N ARG A 392 14.30 29.18 -0.12
CA ARG A 392 14.05 30.63 -0.13
C ARG A 392 14.60 31.29 -1.40
N SER A 393 15.84 30.96 -1.79
CA SER A 393 16.44 31.48 -3.01
C SER A 393 15.76 31.01 -4.30
N LEU A 394 15.02 29.91 -4.24
CA LEU A 394 14.24 29.34 -5.32
C LEU A 394 12.76 29.82 -5.32
N SER A 395 12.40 30.72 -4.40
CA SER A 395 11.04 31.26 -4.23
C SER A 395 9.99 30.18 -3.92
N CYS A 396 10.34 29.15 -3.14
CA CYS A 396 9.39 28.21 -2.59
C CYS A 396 8.47 28.93 -1.59
N ASP A 397 7.17 28.63 -1.58
CA ASP A 397 6.18 29.36 -0.77
C ASP A 397 6.14 28.82 0.67
N GLU A 398 6.09 27.51 0.84
CA GLU A 398 5.87 26.87 2.13
C GLU A 398 6.86 25.71 2.35
N ILE A 399 7.13 25.43 3.61
CA ILE A 399 8.02 24.35 4.05
C ILE A 399 7.34 23.54 5.16
N GLN A 400 7.52 22.23 5.08
CA GLN A 400 7.19 21.28 6.12
C GLN A 400 8.36 20.34 6.38
N GLY A 401 8.73 20.12 7.66
CA GLY A 401 9.82 19.20 7.98
C GLY A 401 10.33 19.31 9.40
N PHE A 402 11.20 18.36 9.76
CA PHE A 402 11.74 18.25 11.12
C PHE A 402 12.68 19.38 11.51
N TYR A 403 13.11 20.20 10.56
CA TYR A 403 13.85 21.42 10.85
C TYR A 403 13.07 22.36 11.77
N TYR A 404 11.77 22.56 11.51
CA TYR A 404 10.91 23.38 12.33
C TYR A 404 10.19 22.59 13.41
N ALA A 405 9.47 21.50 13.04
CA ALA A 405 8.74 20.70 13.99
C ALA A 405 8.44 19.28 13.46
N ARG A 406 8.43 18.33 14.38
CA ARG A 406 7.85 17.00 14.16
C ARG A 406 6.33 17.07 14.30
N PRO A 407 5.57 16.10 13.78
CA PRO A 407 4.14 15.99 14.05
C PRO A 407 3.86 15.98 15.55
N LEU A 408 2.91 16.77 16.01
CA LEU A 408 2.55 16.96 17.41
C LEU A 408 1.08 16.59 17.64
N PRO A 409 0.72 15.99 18.78
CA PRO A 409 -0.69 15.89 19.20
C PRO A 409 -1.34 17.26 19.21
N TRP A 410 -2.65 17.33 18.95
CA TRP A 410 -3.40 18.58 18.85
C TRP A 410 -3.17 19.52 20.04
N GLU A 411 -3.24 19.03 21.28
CA GLU A 411 -3.07 19.83 22.48
C GLU A 411 -1.69 20.48 22.55
N ASN A 412 -0.65 19.77 22.11
CA ASN A 412 0.71 20.28 22.08
C ASN A 412 0.91 21.26 20.92
N PHE A 413 0.27 21.02 19.78
CA PHE A 413 0.27 21.95 18.64
C PHE A 413 -0.36 23.28 19.03
N GLU A 414 -1.53 23.27 19.67
CA GLU A 414 -2.18 24.50 20.14
C GLU A 414 -1.31 25.28 21.13
N THR A 415 -0.71 24.61 22.11
CA THR A 415 0.08 25.25 23.16
C THR A 415 1.44 25.74 22.70
N LYS A 416 2.19 24.89 22.00
CA LYS A 416 3.60 25.18 21.65
C LYS A 416 3.71 26.05 20.39
N VAL A 417 2.77 25.91 19.46
CA VAL A 417 2.88 26.48 18.13
C VAL A 417 2.00 27.74 18.00
N ILE A 418 0.75 27.68 18.38
CA ILE A 418 -0.18 28.79 18.22
C ILE A 418 0.03 29.84 19.33
N ARG A 419 0.09 29.41 20.60
CA ARG A 419 0.24 30.36 21.74
C ARG A 419 1.61 31.00 21.84
N ALA A 420 2.69 30.30 21.44
CA ALA A 420 4.02 30.91 21.41
C ALA A 420 4.07 32.12 20.45
N LYS A 421 3.35 32.05 19.34
CA LYS A 421 3.23 33.14 18.37
C LYS A 421 2.41 34.33 18.90
N GLU A 422 1.36 34.08 19.67
CA GLU A 422 0.56 35.13 20.31
C GLU A 422 1.33 35.88 21.38
N ALA A 423 2.26 35.18 22.09
CA ALA A 423 3.13 35.78 23.11
C ALA A 423 4.25 36.63 22.52
N CYS A 424 4.76 36.31 21.33
CA CYS A 424 5.79 37.10 20.62
C CYS A 424 5.22 38.37 19.94
N LYS A 425 3.89 38.46 19.78
CA LYS A 425 3.21 39.63 19.18
C LYS A 425 2.71 40.67 20.23
N LYS A 426 2.87 40.38 21.52
CA LYS A 426 2.67 41.29 22.64
C LYS A 426 4.01 41.85 23.13
#